data_0633b9097c0af08c88daa27690b1198c
#
_entry.id   0633b9097c0af08c88daa27690b1198c
#
_cell.length_a   1.000
_cell.length_b   1.000
_cell.length_c   1.000
_cell.angle_alpha   90.00
_cell.angle_beta   90.00
_cell.angle_gamma   90.00
#
_symmetry.space_group_name_H-M   'P 1'
#
loop_
_entity.id
_entity.type
_entity.pdbx_description
1 polymer ?
#
loop_
_entity_poly.entity_id
_entity_poly.type
_entity_poly.pdbx_seq_one_letter_code
_entity_poly.pdbx_strand_id
1 'polypeptide(L)'
;VLTDSANPLVGELAAGILGMATIRFAFEQMGGEEEPGSSEALESPFEIVVSDVVGNEDEKSAVAFFSAGIGVMFLLFAVSGRSGILIEEKESGVLRRVLASRLGLGQLLLGHWLFLAVLGFVQVTVMFIWGWAVFGLDLWSANHLAGFVIMTAASAAAAAAFGLFLASVCRTRIQLAGVSAVVILVMSALGGSMFPRYLMPEGLRKLGLLTFNAWALDGYQKVFWYETGIGDLWPQVLVLVAVTLVFLLTTRALASKLVRDS
;
A
#
# COMPACT_ATOMS: atom_id res chain seq x y z
N VAL A 1 29.68 6.69 4.59
CA VAL A 1 28.77 5.98 3.66
C VAL A 1 27.36 6.41 3.98
N LEU A 2 26.64 6.88 2.97
CA LEU A 2 25.24 7.27 3.08
C LEU A 2 24.39 6.02 2.80
N THR A 3 23.57 5.60 3.74
CA THR A 3 22.71 4.44 3.62
C THR A 3 21.26 4.82 3.89
N ASP A 4 20.35 4.03 3.36
CA ASP A 4 18.92 4.14 3.63
C ASP A 4 18.57 3.25 4.83
N SER A 5 17.98 3.82 5.87
CA SER A 5 17.52 3.10 7.09
C SER A 5 16.53 1.99 6.80
N ALA A 6 15.83 2.07 5.67
CA ALA A 6 14.91 1.02 5.23
C ALA A 6 15.61 -0.32 4.95
N ASN A 7 16.94 -0.34 4.86
CA ASN A 7 17.67 -1.56 4.57
C ASN A 7 18.99 -1.65 5.36
N PRO A 8 18.93 -1.93 6.67
CA PRO A 8 20.09 -1.98 7.55
C PRO A 8 21.15 -3.00 7.07
N LEU A 9 20.72 -4.12 6.45
CA LEU A 9 21.64 -5.12 5.90
C LEU A 9 22.50 -4.57 4.76
N VAL A 10 22.00 -3.65 3.96
CA VAL A 10 22.80 -3.00 2.90
C VAL A 10 23.84 -2.07 3.50
N GLY A 11 23.50 -1.36 4.56
CA GLY A 11 24.43 -0.51 5.31
C GLY A 11 25.58 -1.32 5.92
N GLU A 12 25.26 -2.42 6.61
CA GLU A 12 26.25 -3.32 7.20
C GLU A 12 27.12 -4.02 6.15
N LEU A 13 26.52 -4.50 5.06
CA LEU A 13 27.26 -5.10 3.94
C LEU A 13 28.17 -4.07 3.24
N ALA A 14 27.68 -2.86 3.00
CA ALA A 14 28.46 -1.80 2.38
C ALA A 14 29.62 -1.37 3.29
N ALA A 15 29.39 -1.22 4.59
CA ALA A 15 30.43 -0.92 5.57
C ALA A 15 31.46 -2.05 5.64
N GLY A 16 31.03 -3.32 5.63
CA GLY A 16 31.90 -4.49 5.60
C GLY A 16 32.75 -4.57 4.33
N ILE A 17 32.16 -4.36 3.16
CA ILE A 17 32.88 -4.38 1.87
C ILE A 17 33.89 -3.21 1.79
N LEU A 18 33.48 -2.01 2.21
CA LEU A 18 34.39 -0.85 2.26
C LEU A 18 35.50 -1.04 3.26
N GLY A 19 35.21 -1.62 4.44
CA GLY A 19 36.21 -1.98 5.42
C GLY A 19 37.25 -2.96 4.86
N MET A 20 36.81 -4.03 4.17
CA MET A 20 37.74 -4.95 3.51
C MET A 20 38.52 -4.29 2.37
N ALA A 21 37.90 -3.42 1.58
CA ALA A 21 38.60 -2.71 0.51
C ALA A 21 39.64 -1.74 1.03
N THR A 22 39.35 -1.02 2.12
CA THR A 22 40.34 -0.10 2.76
C THR A 22 41.51 -0.86 3.38
N ILE A 23 41.26 -1.98 4.04
CA ILE A 23 42.31 -2.87 4.57
C ILE A 23 43.18 -3.39 3.43
N ARG A 24 42.56 -3.86 2.33
CA ARG A 24 43.31 -4.36 1.17
C ARG A 24 44.15 -3.29 0.51
N PHE A 25 43.62 -2.09 0.36
CA PHE A 25 44.36 -0.95 -0.18
C PHE A 25 45.50 -0.49 0.72
N ALA A 26 45.31 -0.52 2.04
CA ALA A 26 46.36 -0.24 3.01
C ALA A 26 47.51 -1.28 2.95
N PHE A 27 47.19 -2.56 2.80
CA PHE A 27 48.15 -3.64 2.61
C PHE A 27 48.95 -3.49 1.28
N GLU A 28 48.29 -3.15 0.19
CA GLU A 28 48.95 -2.90 -1.12
C GLU A 28 49.92 -1.70 -1.05
N GLN A 29 49.58 -0.65 -0.31
CA GLN A 29 50.46 0.51 -0.15
C GLN A 29 51.66 0.26 0.79
N MET A 30 51.54 -0.66 1.74
CA MET A 30 52.60 -0.97 2.68
C MET A 30 53.63 -1.98 2.16
N GLY A 31 53.45 -2.49 0.92
CA GLY A 31 54.47 -3.32 0.25
C GLY A 31 54.78 -4.65 0.96
N GLY A 32 53.82 -5.20 1.71
CA GLY A 32 54.02 -6.39 2.53
C GLY A 32 53.54 -7.65 1.84
N GLU A 33 54.48 -8.50 1.46
CA GLU A 33 54.26 -9.94 1.24
C GLU A 33 54.26 -10.64 2.61
N GLU A 34 53.13 -10.62 3.34
CA GLU A 34 52.93 -11.52 4.48
C GLU A 34 51.44 -11.96 4.54
N GLU A 35 51.27 -13.29 4.72
CA GLU A 35 49.98 -13.95 4.79
C GLU A 35 49.13 -13.44 5.97
N PRO A 36 47.80 -13.34 5.80
CA PRO A 36 46.87 -12.88 6.85
C PRO A 36 46.64 -13.99 7.89
N GLY A 37 47.54 -14.05 8.92
CA GLY A 37 47.47 -15.09 9.94
C GLY A 37 47.54 -14.61 11.40
N SER A 38 47.56 -13.32 11.70
CA SER A 38 47.54 -12.83 13.08
C SER A 38 46.36 -11.89 13.31
N SER A 39 45.43 -12.34 14.13
CA SER A 39 44.28 -11.60 14.62
C SER A 39 44.63 -10.57 15.71
N GLU A 40 45.56 -9.68 15.44
CA GLU A 40 45.64 -8.42 16.17
C GLU A 40 44.77 -7.43 15.39
N ALA A 41 43.74 -6.92 16.04
CA ALA A 41 42.85 -5.93 15.49
C ALA A 41 43.63 -4.72 15.00
N LEU A 42 43.98 -4.68 13.71
CA LEU A 42 44.48 -3.48 13.06
C LEU A 42 43.33 -2.45 13.15
N GLU A 43 43.50 -1.50 14.07
CA GLU A 43 42.62 -0.32 14.12
C GLU A 43 42.64 0.28 12.72
N SER A 44 41.52 0.21 12.04
CA SER A 44 41.39 0.78 10.71
C SER A 44 41.67 2.28 10.82
N PRO A 45 42.58 2.85 10.01
CA PRO A 45 42.94 4.28 10.08
C PRO A 45 41.76 5.19 9.64
N PHE A 46 40.61 4.60 9.35
CA PHE A 46 39.39 5.31 8.92
C PHE A 46 38.25 4.91 9.83
N GLU A 47 37.62 5.89 10.43
CA GLU A 47 36.34 5.74 11.10
C GLU A 47 35.24 5.77 10.03
N ILE A 48 34.58 4.64 9.81
CA ILE A 48 33.43 4.58 8.90
C ILE A 48 32.19 5.09 9.68
N VAL A 49 31.89 6.37 9.51
CA VAL A 49 30.65 6.94 10.04
C VAL A 49 29.51 6.57 9.07
N VAL A 50 28.68 5.65 9.48
CA VAL A 50 27.41 5.35 8.79
C VAL A 50 26.43 6.45 9.19
N SER A 51 26.12 7.35 8.27
CA SER A 51 25.08 8.37 8.48
C SER A 51 23.85 8.02 7.67
N ASP A 52 22.72 7.94 8.34
CA ASP A 52 21.45 7.72 7.71
C ASP A 52 20.98 9.00 7.00
N VAL A 53 20.65 8.90 5.71
CA VAL A 53 20.23 10.03 4.87
C VAL A 53 18.71 10.22 4.88
N VAL A 54 17.98 9.19 5.28
CA VAL A 54 16.51 9.12 5.15
C VAL A 54 15.80 9.30 6.49
N GLY A 55 16.43 9.90 7.47
CA GLY A 55 15.73 10.28 8.70
C GLY A 55 16.10 9.49 9.94
N ASN A 56 16.03 10.18 11.01
CA ASN A 56 16.60 9.85 12.32
C ASN A 56 15.73 8.92 13.18
N GLU A 57 14.80 8.15 12.58
CA GLU A 57 13.87 7.31 13.34
C GLU A 57 13.56 5.99 12.61
N ASP A 58 14.53 5.07 12.65
CA ASP A 58 14.52 3.80 11.90
C ASP A 58 13.29 2.94 12.16
N GLU A 59 12.83 2.84 13.39
CA GLU A 59 11.73 1.99 13.79
C GLU A 59 10.36 2.58 13.41
N LYS A 60 10.17 3.89 13.56
CA LYS A 60 8.90 4.55 13.22
C LYS A 60 8.65 4.58 11.72
N SER A 61 9.70 4.76 10.92
CA SER A 61 9.61 4.70 9.46
C SER A 61 9.22 3.33 8.96
N ALA A 62 9.80 2.26 9.53
CA ALA A 62 9.44 0.88 9.19
C ALA A 62 7.98 0.59 9.57
N VAL A 63 7.53 1.00 10.75
CA VAL A 63 6.14 0.84 11.20
C VAL A 63 5.17 1.57 10.26
N ALA A 64 5.48 2.80 9.87
CA ALA A 64 4.66 3.57 8.93
C ALA A 64 4.52 2.85 7.57
N PHE A 65 5.64 2.32 7.06
CA PHE A 65 5.68 1.57 5.80
C PHE A 65 4.80 0.32 5.84
N PHE A 66 5.01 -0.55 6.84
CA PHE A 66 4.25 -1.79 6.97
C PHE A 66 2.78 -1.52 7.33
N SER A 67 2.50 -0.51 8.16
CA SER A 67 1.13 -0.12 8.51
C SER A 67 0.34 0.32 7.29
N ALA A 68 0.93 1.11 6.40
CA ALA A 68 0.28 1.54 5.16
C ALA A 68 0.01 0.34 4.23
N GLY A 69 1.00 -0.53 4.02
CA GLY A 69 0.86 -1.71 3.16
C GLY A 69 -0.20 -2.69 3.66
N ILE A 70 -0.11 -3.07 4.92
CA ILE A 70 -1.07 -3.95 5.60
C ILE A 70 -2.44 -3.27 5.65
N GLY A 71 -2.49 -1.97 5.95
CA GLY A 71 -3.73 -1.19 5.98
C GLY A 71 -4.50 -1.23 4.67
N VAL A 72 -3.82 -1.00 3.55
CA VAL A 72 -4.43 -1.08 2.20
C VAL A 72 -4.89 -2.49 1.87
N MET A 73 -4.13 -3.52 2.22
CA MET A 73 -4.52 -4.91 2.00
C MET A 73 -5.78 -5.27 2.80
N PHE A 74 -5.82 -4.96 4.10
CA PHE A 74 -7.00 -5.22 4.94
C PHE A 74 -8.21 -4.37 4.55
N LEU A 75 -8.01 -3.14 4.08
CA LEU A 75 -9.06 -2.30 3.49
C LEU A 75 -9.75 -3.05 2.35
N LEU A 76 -8.98 -3.61 1.42
CA LEU A 76 -9.52 -4.35 0.29
C LEU A 76 -10.30 -5.59 0.72
N PHE A 77 -9.79 -6.37 1.68
CA PHE A 77 -10.49 -7.54 2.20
C PHE A 77 -11.82 -7.18 2.86
N ALA A 78 -11.83 -6.17 3.73
CA ALA A 78 -13.03 -5.76 4.45
C ALA A 78 -14.10 -5.23 3.51
N VAL A 79 -13.72 -4.36 2.59
CA VAL A 79 -14.65 -3.75 1.65
C VAL A 79 -15.18 -4.77 0.64
N SER A 80 -14.31 -5.65 0.11
CA SER A 80 -14.73 -6.72 -0.81
C SER A 80 -15.66 -7.73 -0.13
N GLY A 81 -15.38 -8.12 1.11
CA GLY A 81 -16.27 -9.00 1.87
C GLY A 81 -17.65 -8.39 2.11
N ARG A 82 -17.70 -7.09 2.39
CA ARG A 82 -18.98 -6.35 2.59
C ARG A 82 -19.73 -6.08 1.30
N SER A 83 -19.04 -5.94 0.17
CA SER A 83 -19.71 -5.73 -1.13
C SER A 83 -20.63 -6.90 -1.54
N GLY A 84 -20.46 -8.08 -0.92
CA GLY A 84 -21.35 -9.24 -1.08
C GLY A 84 -22.80 -8.99 -0.70
N ILE A 85 -23.13 -7.89 0.00
CA ILE A 85 -24.51 -7.48 0.26
C ILE A 85 -25.32 -7.28 -1.03
N LEU A 86 -24.66 -6.85 -2.12
CA LEU A 86 -25.29 -6.70 -3.42
C LEU A 86 -25.78 -8.06 -3.99
N ILE A 87 -25.05 -9.12 -3.74
CA ILE A 87 -25.41 -10.49 -4.14
C ILE A 87 -26.60 -10.97 -3.29
N GLU A 88 -26.60 -10.74 -1.98
CA GLU A 88 -27.71 -11.09 -1.08
C GLU A 88 -29.00 -10.36 -1.43
N GLU A 89 -28.94 -9.07 -1.72
CA GLU A 89 -30.09 -8.28 -2.14
C GLU A 89 -30.70 -8.81 -3.45
N LYS A 90 -29.85 -9.31 -4.36
CA LYS A 90 -30.29 -9.96 -5.59
C LYS A 90 -30.97 -11.29 -5.30
N GLU A 91 -30.36 -12.16 -4.48
CA GLU A 91 -30.90 -13.48 -4.14
C GLU A 91 -32.20 -13.39 -3.34
N SER A 92 -32.30 -12.46 -2.41
CA SER A 92 -33.51 -12.23 -1.58
C SER A 92 -34.62 -11.49 -2.30
N GLY A 93 -34.40 -11.03 -3.53
CA GLY A 93 -35.38 -10.25 -4.29
C GLY A 93 -35.58 -8.80 -3.80
N VAL A 94 -34.81 -8.35 -2.80
CA VAL A 94 -34.81 -6.96 -2.31
C VAL A 94 -34.42 -6.01 -3.43
N LEU A 95 -33.40 -6.36 -4.23
CA LEU A 95 -32.96 -5.57 -5.37
C LEU A 95 -34.11 -5.26 -6.34
N ARG A 96 -34.99 -6.24 -6.67
CA ARG A 96 -36.16 -6.04 -7.55
C ARG A 96 -37.17 -5.07 -6.94
N ARG A 97 -37.42 -5.18 -5.62
CA ARG A 97 -38.36 -4.27 -4.92
C ARG A 97 -37.83 -2.83 -4.89
N VAL A 98 -36.55 -2.66 -4.65
CA VAL A 98 -35.90 -1.35 -4.63
C VAL A 98 -35.92 -0.72 -6.03
N LEU A 99 -35.66 -1.50 -7.08
CA LEU A 99 -35.71 -1.02 -8.46
C LEU A 99 -37.12 -0.78 -8.97
N ALA A 100 -38.16 -1.44 -8.40
CA ALA A 100 -39.56 -1.17 -8.67
C ALA A 100 -40.04 0.15 -8.02
N SER A 101 -39.30 0.70 -7.09
CA SER A 101 -39.54 2.04 -6.54
C SER A 101 -38.98 3.13 -7.49
N ARG A 102 -39.08 4.39 -7.09
CA ARG A 102 -38.51 5.51 -7.86
C ARG A 102 -36.96 5.57 -7.86
N LEU A 103 -36.30 4.64 -7.17
CA LEU A 103 -34.83 4.60 -7.08
C LEU A 103 -34.24 3.93 -8.32
N GLY A 104 -33.39 4.67 -9.02
CA GLY A 104 -32.64 4.12 -10.14
C GLY A 104 -31.44 3.26 -9.70
N LEU A 105 -31.05 2.30 -10.55
CA LEU A 105 -29.87 1.43 -10.31
C LEU A 105 -28.61 2.24 -9.96
N GLY A 106 -28.40 3.39 -10.61
CA GLY A 106 -27.25 4.25 -10.32
C GLY A 106 -27.25 4.81 -8.89
N GLN A 107 -28.42 5.20 -8.37
CA GLN A 107 -28.53 5.71 -6.99
C GLN A 107 -28.27 4.60 -5.97
N LEU A 108 -28.76 3.40 -6.24
CA LEU A 108 -28.49 2.23 -5.40
C LEU A 108 -26.99 1.92 -5.35
N LEU A 109 -26.33 1.84 -6.49
CA LEU A 109 -24.88 1.56 -6.56
C LEU A 109 -24.06 2.67 -5.90
N LEU A 110 -24.44 3.93 -6.05
CA LEU A 110 -23.80 5.05 -5.36
C LEU A 110 -23.99 4.97 -3.84
N GLY A 111 -25.17 4.56 -3.37
CA GLY A 111 -25.42 4.34 -1.95
C GLY A 111 -24.52 3.25 -1.37
N HIS A 112 -24.41 2.10 -2.03
CA HIS A 112 -23.51 1.02 -1.63
C HIS A 112 -22.03 1.46 -1.68
N TRP A 113 -21.62 2.14 -2.75
CA TRP A 113 -20.28 2.66 -2.87
C TRP A 113 -19.92 3.62 -1.73
N LEU A 114 -20.79 4.58 -1.44
CA LEU A 114 -20.56 5.55 -0.36
C LEU A 114 -20.49 4.85 1.00
N PHE A 115 -21.39 3.90 1.27
CA PHE A 115 -21.35 3.11 2.50
C PHE A 115 -20.02 2.37 2.66
N LEU A 116 -19.57 1.68 1.59
CA LEU A 116 -18.30 0.94 1.60
C LEU A 116 -17.08 1.88 1.70
N ALA A 117 -17.13 3.04 1.06
CA ALA A 117 -16.08 4.04 1.15
C ALA A 117 -15.95 4.61 2.58
N VAL A 118 -17.08 4.93 3.22
CA VAL A 118 -17.08 5.39 4.64
C VAL A 118 -16.59 4.27 5.56
N LEU A 119 -17.05 3.04 5.36
CA LEU A 119 -16.57 1.90 6.14
C LEU A 119 -15.05 1.73 6.02
N GLY A 120 -14.52 1.78 4.81
CA GLY A 120 -13.09 1.67 4.55
C GLY A 120 -12.31 2.84 5.13
N PHE A 121 -12.82 4.06 5.01
CA PHE A 121 -12.22 5.24 5.62
C PHE A 121 -12.09 5.10 7.14
N VAL A 122 -13.17 4.72 7.81
CA VAL A 122 -13.19 4.49 9.26
C VAL A 122 -12.21 3.39 9.66
N GLN A 123 -12.18 2.29 8.92
CA GLN A 123 -11.27 1.18 9.18
C GLN A 123 -9.81 1.60 9.13
N VAL A 124 -9.39 2.26 8.06
CA VAL A 124 -8.00 2.74 7.92
C VAL A 124 -7.69 3.78 9.00
N THR A 125 -8.62 4.67 9.29
CA THR A 125 -8.44 5.67 10.37
C THR A 125 -8.20 5.01 11.72
N VAL A 126 -8.98 3.97 12.07
CA VAL A 126 -8.77 3.21 13.32
C VAL A 126 -7.40 2.55 13.34
N MET A 127 -6.94 1.98 12.22
CA MET A 127 -5.61 1.36 12.14
C MET A 127 -4.47 2.38 12.33
N PHE A 128 -4.60 3.57 11.73
CA PHE A 128 -3.58 4.61 11.89
C PHE A 128 -3.62 5.28 13.28
N ILE A 129 -4.80 5.44 13.89
CA ILE A 129 -4.92 5.88 15.30
C ILE A 129 -4.24 4.86 16.22
N TRP A 130 -4.42 3.57 15.98
CA TRP A 130 -3.71 2.53 16.72
C TRP A 130 -2.20 2.62 16.52
N GLY A 131 -1.75 2.83 15.28
CA GLY A 131 -0.33 3.06 14.94
C GLY A 131 0.26 4.25 15.70
N TRP A 132 -0.49 5.36 15.80
CA TRP A 132 -0.11 6.51 16.60
C TRP A 132 -0.03 6.16 18.10
N ALA A 133 -1.03 5.50 18.66
CA ALA A 133 -1.13 5.23 20.09
C ALA A 133 -0.07 4.22 20.58
N VAL A 134 0.27 3.22 19.77
CA VAL A 134 1.17 2.10 20.18
C VAL A 134 2.60 2.33 19.71
N PHE A 135 2.80 2.82 18.50
CA PHE A 135 4.11 2.96 17.87
C PHE A 135 4.60 4.41 17.76
N GLY A 136 3.82 5.37 18.23
CA GLY A 136 4.20 6.79 18.21
C GLY A 136 4.29 7.40 16.81
N LEU A 137 3.53 6.86 15.84
CA LEU A 137 3.46 7.42 14.48
C LEU A 137 3.01 8.88 14.54
N ASP A 138 3.73 9.81 13.91
CA ASP A 138 3.31 11.22 13.87
C ASP A 138 2.15 11.42 12.89
N LEU A 139 0.94 11.28 13.40
CA LEU A 139 -0.30 11.48 12.65
C LEU A 139 -0.83 12.92 12.74
N TRP A 140 -0.49 13.65 13.82
CA TRP A 140 -1.15 14.91 14.17
C TRP A 140 -0.46 16.15 13.61
N SER A 141 0.66 16.04 12.94
CA SER A 141 1.23 17.13 12.16
C SER A 141 0.23 17.58 11.09
N ALA A 142 0.09 18.89 10.86
CA ALA A 142 -0.90 19.43 9.93
C ALA A 142 -0.76 18.86 8.50
N ASN A 143 0.47 18.65 8.04
CA ASN A 143 0.76 18.06 6.73
C ASN A 143 0.40 16.57 6.69
N HIS A 144 0.77 15.80 7.73
CA HIS A 144 0.46 14.37 7.82
C HIS A 144 -1.03 14.12 7.91
N LEU A 145 -1.75 14.87 8.75
CA LEU A 145 -3.19 14.72 8.90
C LEU A 145 -3.94 15.01 7.60
N ALA A 146 -3.60 16.10 6.92
CA ALA A 146 -4.26 16.46 5.66
C ALA A 146 -3.92 15.45 4.55
N GLY A 147 -2.65 15.05 4.40
CA GLY A 147 -2.23 14.00 3.47
C GLY A 147 -2.89 12.67 3.76
N PHE A 148 -2.96 12.26 5.03
CA PHE A 148 -3.65 11.07 5.49
C PHE A 148 -5.13 11.07 5.10
N VAL A 149 -5.87 12.15 5.38
CA VAL A 149 -7.30 12.25 5.05
C VAL A 149 -7.53 12.15 3.55
N ILE A 150 -6.74 12.85 2.73
CA ILE A 150 -6.84 12.83 1.27
C ILE A 150 -6.55 11.41 0.74
N MET A 151 -5.44 10.80 1.15
CA MET A 151 -5.06 9.47 0.67
C MET A 151 -6.02 8.39 1.14
N THR A 152 -6.50 8.48 2.39
CA THR A 152 -7.48 7.52 2.94
C THR A 152 -8.82 7.63 2.22
N ALA A 153 -9.30 8.85 1.95
CA ALA A 153 -10.53 9.04 1.20
C ALA A 153 -10.42 8.50 -0.23
N ALA A 154 -9.32 8.78 -0.93
CA ALA A 154 -9.09 8.29 -2.29
C ALA A 154 -8.92 6.75 -2.34
N SER A 155 -8.16 6.18 -1.40
CA SER A 155 -7.94 4.73 -1.32
C SER A 155 -9.22 3.98 -0.95
N ALA A 156 -10.00 4.48 0.01
CA ALA A 156 -11.28 3.90 0.41
C ALA A 156 -12.30 3.97 -0.73
N ALA A 157 -12.36 5.08 -1.48
CA ALA A 157 -13.20 5.22 -2.65
C ALA A 157 -12.86 4.21 -3.74
N ALA A 158 -11.56 4.03 -4.04
CA ALA A 158 -11.09 3.06 -5.02
C ALA A 158 -11.36 1.61 -4.59
N ALA A 159 -11.09 1.28 -3.31
CA ALA A 159 -11.36 -0.04 -2.75
C ALA A 159 -12.88 -0.36 -2.76
N ALA A 160 -13.74 0.61 -2.43
CA ALA A 160 -15.19 0.47 -2.47
C ALA A 160 -15.69 0.17 -3.90
N ALA A 161 -15.19 0.90 -4.89
CA ALA A 161 -15.54 0.68 -6.29
C ALA A 161 -15.06 -0.68 -6.80
N PHE A 162 -13.84 -1.08 -6.43
CA PHE A 162 -13.28 -2.39 -6.74
C PHE A 162 -14.08 -3.53 -6.10
N GLY A 163 -14.46 -3.41 -4.81
CA GLY A 163 -15.30 -4.40 -4.13
C GLY A 163 -16.65 -4.59 -4.82
N LEU A 164 -17.33 -3.49 -5.19
CA LEU A 164 -18.60 -3.56 -5.95
C LEU A 164 -18.40 -4.16 -7.33
N PHE A 165 -17.30 -3.86 -8.01
CA PHE A 165 -16.97 -4.48 -9.29
C PHE A 165 -16.85 -6.01 -9.13
N LEU A 166 -16.09 -6.50 -8.16
CA LEU A 166 -15.97 -7.93 -7.89
C LEU A 166 -17.33 -8.57 -7.57
N ALA A 167 -18.16 -7.92 -6.76
CA ALA A 167 -19.50 -8.40 -6.45
C ALA A 167 -20.41 -8.45 -7.68
N SER A 168 -20.22 -7.54 -8.65
CA SER A 168 -21.00 -7.54 -9.90
C SER A 168 -20.59 -8.65 -10.88
N VAL A 169 -19.36 -9.13 -10.81
CA VAL A 169 -18.84 -10.23 -11.63
C VAL A 169 -19.19 -11.60 -11.02
N CYS A 170 -19.17 -11.70 -9.69
CA CYS A 170 -19.46 -12.95 -8.99
C CYS A 170 -20.96 -13.23 -8.87
N ARG A 171 -21.30 -14.51 -8.87
CA ARG A 171 -22.70 -14.97 -8.77
C ARG A 171 -23.10 -15.33 -7.34
N THR A 172 -22.17 -15.76 -6.52
CA THR A 172 -22.39 -16.20 -5.12
C THR A 172 -21.40 -15.57 -4.18
N ARG A 173 -21.75 -15.46 -2.89
CA ARG A 173 -20.85 -14.96 -1.85
C ARG A 173 -19.59 -15.81 -1.70
N ILE A 174 -19.69 -17.14 -1.85
CA ILE A 174 -18.55 -18.04 -1.77
C ILE A 174 -17.58 -17.77 -2.93
N GLN A 175 -18.11 -17.59 -4.14
CA GLN A 175 -17.30 -17.21 -5.30
C GLN A 175 -16.63 -15.85 -5.08
N LEU A 176 -17.35 -14.86 -4.57
CA LEU A 176 -16.79 -13.54 -4.27
C LEU A 176 -15.65 -13.65 -3.26
N ALA A 177 -15.82 -14.41 -2.18
CA ALA A 177 -14.79 -14.60 -1.17
C ALA A 177 -13.53 -15.23 -1.75
N GLY A 178 -13.66 -16.29 -2.56
CA GLY A 178 -12.52 -16.95 -3.21
C GLY A 178 -11.82 -16.07 -4.23
N VAL A 179 -12.58 -15.45 -5.14
CA VAL A 179 -12.02 -14.56 -6.19
C VAL A 179 -11.36 -13.34 -5.57
N SER A 180 -12.02 -12.68 -4.61
CA SER A 180 -11.44 -11.51 -3.95
C SER A 180 -10.17 -11.85 -3.19
N ALA A 181 -10.10 -13.00 -2.51
CA ALA A 181 -8.89 -13.41 -1.81
C ALA A 181 -7.70 -13.54 -2.76
N VAL A 182 -7.86 -14.27 -3.86
CA VAL A 182 -6.79 -14.46 -4.84
C VAL A 182 -6.38 -13.13 -5.48
N VAL A 183 -7.35 -12.33 -5.95
CA VAL A 183 -7.05 -11.08 -6.64
C VAL A 183 -6.39 -10.08 -5.69
N ILE A 184 -6.88 -9.94 -4.45
CA ILE A 184 -6.32 -9.02 -3.45
C ILE A 184 -4.90 -9.45 -3.07
N LEU A 185 -4.64 -10.74 -2.85
CA LEU A 185 -3.31 -11.22 -2.51
C LEU A 185 -2.31 -10.96 -3.65
N VAL A 186 -2.68 -11.26 -4.90
CA VAL A 186 -1.85 -10.97 -6.07
C VAL A 186 -1.59 -9.46 -6.22
N MET A 187 -2.63 -8.64 -6.09
CA MET A 187 -2.48 -7.18 -6.15
C MET A 187 -1.62 -6.65 -5.00
N SER A 188 -1.76 -7.19 -3.80
CA SER A 188 -0.99 -6.78 -2.62
C SER A 188 0.48 -7.20 -2.72
N ALA A 189 0.75 -8.39 -3.27
CA ALA A 189 2.10 -8.84 -3.53
C ALA A 189 2.80 -7.97 -4.59
N LEU A 190 2.14 -7.71 -5.73
CA LEU A 190 2.69 -6.89 -6.81
C LEU A 190 2.74 -5.39 -6.45
N GLY A 191 1.74 -4.90 -5.72
CA GLY A 191 1.62 -3.50 -5.35
C GLY A 191 2.55 -3.03 -4.24
N GLY A 192 3.24 -3.96 -3.55
CA GLY A 192 4.17 -3.61 -2.48
C GLY A 192 3.59 -3.66 -1.07
N SER A 193 2.31 -4.06 -0.91
CA SER A 193 1.66 -4.14 0.40
C SER A 193 2.19 -5.28 1.28
N MET A 194 2.66 -6.37 0.66
CA MET A 194 3.23 -7.53 1.37
C MET A 194 4.75 -7.55 1.31
N PHE A 195 5.33 -7.06 0.23
CA PHE A 195 6.77 -7.07 0.00
C PHE A 195 7.23 -5.72 -0.52
N PRO A 196 8.26 -5.10 0.09
CA PRO A 196 8.73 -3.77 -0.29
C PRO A 196 9.13 -3.69 -1.76
N ARG A 197 8.62 -2.70 -2.48
CA ARG A 197 8.84 -2.55 -3.93
C ARG A 197 10.31 -2.32 -4.31
N TYR A 198 11.11 -1.73 -3.43
CA TYR A 198 12.54 -1.50 -3.68
C TYR A 198 13.36 -2.82 -3.71
N LEU A 199 12.86 -3.90 -3.08
CA LEU A 199 13.46 -5.23 -3.15
C LEU A 199 13.01 -6.04 -4.35
N MET A 200 12.03 -5.54 -5.13
CA MET A 200 11.49 -6.27 -6.29
C MET A 200 12.35 -6.08 -7.53
N PRO A 201 12.51 -7.14 -8.36
CA PRO A 201 13.07 -7.02 -9.71
C PRO A 201 12.31 -5.97 -10.52
N GLU A 202 13.01 -5.27 -11.42
CA GLU A 202 12.45 -4.16 -12.19
C GLU A 202 11.14 -4.51 -12.94
N GLY A 203 11.06 -5.71 -13.51
CA GLY A 203 9.87 -6.19 -14.19
C GLY A 203 8.64 -6.28 -13.28
N LEU A 204 8.79 -6.87 -12.08
CA LEU A 204 7.69 -6.96 -11.10
C LEU A 204 7.31 -5.58 -10.57
N ARG A 205 8.29 -4.70 -10.35
CA ARG A 205 8.05 -3.32 -9.91
C ARG A 205 7.22 -2.53 -10.94
N LYS A 206 7.48 -2.70 -12.24
CA LYS A 206 6.69 -2.08 -13.31
C LYS A 206 5.29 -2.66 -13.39
N LEU A 207 5.13 -3.99 -13.26
CA LEU A 207 3.81 -4.65 -13.20
C LEU A 207 2.99 -4.19 -11.98
N GLY A 208 3.64 -3.95 -10.85
CA GLY A 208 2.99 -3.42 -9.65
C GLY A 208 2.28 -2.08 -9.90
N LEU A 209 2.78 -1.23 -10.79
CA LEU A 209 2.14 0.05 -11.14
C LEU A 209 0.77 -0.11 -11.82
N LEU A 210 0.44 -1.29 -12.33
CA LEU A 210 -0.90 -1.59 -12.86
C LEU A 210 -1.93 -1.79 -11.74
N THR A 211 -1.47 -2.03 -10.51
CA THR A 211 -2.34 -2.18 -9.35
C THR A 211 -2.54 -0.85 -8.65
N PHE A 212 -3.76 -0.53 -8.26
CA PHE A 212 -4.00 0.70 -7.51
C PHE A 212 -3.43 0.66 -6.08
N ASN A 213 -3.13 -0.54 -5.54
CA ASN A 213 -2.41 -0.71 -4.28
C ASN A 213 -1.06 -0.01 -4.29
N ALA A 214 -0.33 -0.09 -5.40
CA ALA A 214 0.97 0.56 -5.54
C ALA A 214 0.86 2.08 -5.41
N TRP A 215 -0.18 2.67 -5.99
CA TRP A 215 -0.42 4.11 -5.93
C TRP A 215 -0.93 4.56 -4.55
N ALA A 216 -1.79 3.75 -3.92
CA ALA A 216 -2.24 4.02 -2.56
C ALA A 216 -1.05 3.98 -1.58
N LEU A 217 -0.21 2.94 -1.66
CA LEU A 217 0.97 2.78 -0.81
C LEU A 217 1.99 3.90 -1.04
N ASP A 218 2.28 4.24 -2.30
CA ASP A 218 3.18 5.33 -2.65
C ASP A 218 2.70 6.69 -2.08
N GLY A 219 1.38 6.92 -2.11
CA GLY A 219 0.80 8.12 -1.50
C GLY A 219 0.98 8.16 0.02
N TYR A 220 0.74 7.07 0.73
CA TYR A 220 1.00 7.01 2.17
C TYR A 220 2.48 7.16 2.50
N GLN A 221 3.37 6.56 1.71
CA GLN A 221 4.81 6.72 1.87
C GLN A 221 5.26 8.17 1.69
N LYS A 222 4.70 8.88 0.70
CA LYS A 222 4.96 10.31 0.51
C LYS A 222 4.55 11.15 1.71
N VAL A 223 3.42 10.82 2.34
CA VAL A 223 2.93 11.54 3.51
C VAL A 223 3.78 11.28 4.75
N PHE A 224 4.06 10.01 5.06
CA PHE A 224 4.62 9.63 6.36
C PHE A 224 6.12 9.32 6.33
N TRP A 225 6.67 9.03 5.15
CA TRP A 225 8.08 8.68 5.00
C TRP A 225 8.89 9.81 4.38
N TYR A 226 8.42 10.31 3.23
CA TYR A 226 9.16 11.35 2.52
C TYR A 226 8.75 12.77 2.93
N GLU A 227 7.76 12.91 3.79
CA GLU A 227 7.25 14.20 4.30
C GLU A 227 7.00 15.23 3.19
N THR A 228 6.61 14.75 2.01
CA THR A 228 6.37 15.61 0.85
C THR A 228 5.12 16.46 1.05
N GLY A 229 5.10 17.63 0.43
CA GLY A 229 3.95 18.53 0.50
C GLY A 229 2.68 17.89 -0.09
N ILE A 230 1.51 18.32 0.39
CA ILE A 230 0.19 17.85 -0.10
C ILE A 230 0.07 18.01 -1.62
N GLY A 231 0.72 19.04 -2.19
CA GLY A 231 0.76 19.28 -3.63
C GLY A 231 1.37 18.15 -4.45
N ASP A 232 2.22 17.30 -3.85
CA ASP A 232 2.90 16.22 -4.57
C ASP A 232 2.08 14.91 -4.59
N LEU A 233 0.91 14.89 -3.96
CA LEU A 233 0.00 13.74 -3.91
C LEU A 233 -0.95 13.66 -5.11
N TRP A 234 -1.01 14.71 -5.95
CA TRP A 234 -1.98 14.78 -7.05
C TRP A 234 -1.92 13.59 -8.03
N PRO A 235 -0.73 13.00 -8.37
CA PRO A 235 -0.71 11.87 -9.29
C PRO A 235 -1.37 10.63 -8.69
N GLN A 236 -1.11 10.35 -7.42
CA GLN A 236 -1.68 9.22 -6.70
C GLN A 236 -3.20 9.36 -6.57
N VAL A 237 -3.66 10.53 -6.16
CA VAL A 237 -5.09 10.84 -6.04
C VAL A 237 -5.79 10.73 -7.39
N LEU A 238 -5.19 11.28 -8.45
CA LEU A 238 -5.76 11.22 -9.81
C LEU A 238 -5.92 9.78 -10.29
N VAL A 239 -4.91 8.93 -10.09
CA VAL A 239 -4.98 7.52 -10.47
C VAL A 239 -6.06 6.80 -9.66
N LEU A 240 -6.14 7.01 -8.35
CA LEU A 240 -7.16 6.40 -7.49
C LEU A 240 -8.58 6.85 -7.87
N VAL A 241 -8.77 8.11 -8.19
CA VAL A 241 -10.06 8.64 -8.70
C VAL A 241 -10.39 8.04 -10.06
N ALA A 242 -9.45 7.96 -10.98
CA ALA A 242 -9.65 7.34 -12.29
C ALA A 242 -10.06 5.86 -12.16
N VAL A 243 -9.36 5.11 -11.31
CA VAL A 243 -9.68 3.71 -10.98
C VAL A 243 -11.09 3.58 -10.39
N THR A 244 -11.45 4.47 -9.45
CA THR A 244 -12.81 4.53 -8.88
C THR A 244 -13.86 4.69 -9.96
N LEU A 245 -13.69 5.66 -10.86
CA LEU A 245 -14.63 5.92 -11.95
C LEU A 245 -14.73 4.72 -12.91
N VAL A 246 -13.61 4.13 -13.30
CA VAL A 246 -13.58 2.95 -14.19
C VAL A 246 -14.34 1.79 -13.56
N PHE A 247 -14.10 1.46 -12.29
CA PHE A 247 -14.80 0.37 -11.63
C PHE A 247 -16.30 0.67 -11.41
N LEU A 248 -16.68 1.89 -11.06
CA LEU A 248 -18.11 2.24 -10.93
C LEU A 248 -18.85 2.19 -12.27
N LEU A 249 -18.23 2.66 -13.35
CA LEU A 249 -18.83 2.60 -14.68
C LEU A 249 -18.99 1.15 -15.17
N THR A 250 -17.96 0.32 -14.96
CA THR A 250 -18.02 -1.10 -15.31
C THR A 250 -19.03 -1.86 -14.48
N THR A 251 -19.10 -1.60 -13.16
CA THR A 251 -20.13 -2.16 -12.26
C THR A 251 -21.53 -1.78 -12.74
N ARG A 252 -21.76 -0.52 -13.06
CA ARG A 252 -23.06 -0.06 -13.58
C ARG A 252 -23.42 -0.75 -14.89
N ALA A 253 -22.48 -0.89 -15.82
CA ALA A 253 -22.70 -1.57 -17.08
C ALA A 253 -23.04 -3.05 -16.90
N LEU A 254 -22.34 -3.77 -16.01
CA LEU A 254 -22.61 -5.16 -15.69
C LEU A 254 -23.95 -5.34 -14.98
N ALA A 255 -24.23 -4.53 -13.96
CA ALA A 255 -25.49 -4.58 -13.23
C ALA A 255 -26.70 -4.26 -14.11
N SER A 256 -26.58 -3.34 -15.07
CA SER A 256 -27.65 -3.03 -16.01
C SER A 256 -28.00 -4.18 -16.96
N LYS A 257 -27.03 -5.00 -17.35
CA LYS A 257 -27.26 -6.23 -18.12
C LYS A 257 -27.99 -7.28 -17.29
N LEU A 258 -27.55 -7.48 -16.04
CA LEU A 258 -28.17 -8.45 -15.14
C LEU A 258 -29.65 -8.13 -14.83
N VAL A 259 -30.01 -6.85 -14.78
CA VAL A 259 -31.40 -6.40 -14.57
C VAL A 259 -32.26 -6.60 -15.84
N ARG A 260 -31.68 -6.53 -17.04
CA ARG A 260 -32.41 -6.76 -18.30
C ARG A 260 -32.68 -8.23 -18.57
N ASP A 261 -31.81 -9.12 -18.11
CA ASP A 261 -31.86 -10.56 -18.38
C ASP A 261 -32.62 -11.34 -17.27
N SER A 262 -33.15 -10.64 -16.27
CA SER A 262 -33.97 -11.18 -15.16
C SER A 262 -35.41 -10.73 -15.23
#